data_80baf39eba4582f9b5588a7db0ff1311
#
_entry.id   80baf39eba4582f9b5588a7db0ff1311
#
_cell.length_a   1.000
_cell.length_b   1.000
_cell.length_c   1.000
_cell.angle_alpha   90.00
_cell.angle_beta   90.00
_cell.angle_gamma   90.00
#
_symmetry.space_group_name_H-M   'P 1'
#
loop_
_entity.id
_entity.type
_entity.pdbx_description
1 polymer ?
#
loop_
_entity_poly.entity_id
_entity_poly.type
_entity_poly.pdbx_seq_one_letter_code
_entity_poly.pdbx_strand_id
1 'polypeptide(L)'
;MALVTLRRLWEEGYTIAAHQLGKAYRDGLGISIDRKAAAEWFQKSAEAGNTCSAYALGKLLLEQGQFPQALHWLRQAAEQNDPYAQYRLGKLLLTGAEGVPKDIDAAIQLLKDSATQGNSFAQYTLGKLYLLGQEVRADRKEALRYFAQAAAQGNTYAQYFIDHQEDFFGAAVGTAILRMLHQMSRIFRENAAQPAIYAGMQIDKKRRRRLQEKRMAMGHKADDHEDRGLTQQTQ
;
A
#
# COMPACT_ATOMS: atom_id res chain seq x y z
N MET A 1 24.90 7.49 -17.35
CA MET A 1 24.43 7.18 -18.72
C MET A 1 22.90 7.02 -18.79
N ALA A 2 22.24 6.15 -18.03
CA ALA A 2 20.79 5.90 -18.13
C ALA A 2 19.89 7.15 -18.03
N LEU A 3 20.16 8.07 -17.11
CA LEU A 3 19.34 9.29 -16.96
C LEU A 3 19.46 10.26 -18.14
N VAL A 4 20.63 10.35 -18.74
CA VAL A 4 20.83 11.19 -19.94
C VAL A 4 20.04 10.60 -21.11
N THR A 5 20.08 9.28 -21.26
CA THR A 5 19.29 8.58 -22.30
C THR A 5 17.79 8.77 -22.10
N LEU A 6 17.29 8.67 -20.84
CA LEU A 6 15.88 8.89 -20.55
C LEU A 6 15.42 10.34 -20.82
N ARG A 7 16.26 11.34 -20.52
CA ARG A 7 15.96 12.74 -20.86
C ARG A 7 15.87 12.96 -22.37
N ARG A 8 16.81 12.39 -23.11
CA ARG A 8 16.79 12.44 -24.56
C ARG A 8 15.55 11.77 -25.14
N LEU A 9 15.18 10.59 -24.65
CA LEU A 9 13.96 9.90 -25.07
C LEU A 9 12.69 10.75 -24.78
N TRP A 10 12.65 11.45 -23.64
CA TRP A 10 11.57 12.38 -23.37
C TRP A 10 11.52 13.54 -24.39
N GLU A 11 12.67 14.12 -24.75
CA GLU A 11 12.78 15.16 -25.77
C GLU A 11 12.37 14.66 -27.16
N GLU A 12 12.58 13.38 -27.44
CA GLU A 12 12.12 12.69 -28.65
C GLU A 12 10.62 12.34 -28.64
N GLY A 13 9.89 12.67 -27.54
CA GLY A 13 8.43 12.47 -27.41
C GLY A 13 7.99 11.16 -26.74
N TYR A 14 8.91 10.35 -26.21
CA TYR A 14 8.56 9.13 -25.50
C TYR A 14 8.07 9.44 -24.07
N THR A 15 6.76 9.57 -23.86
CA THR A 15 6.16 9.97 -22.59
C THR A 15 6.49 9.04 -21.42
N ILE A 16 6.72 7.74 -21.69
CA ILE A 16 7.11 6.77 -20.68
C ILE A 16 8.48 7.07 -20.06
N ALA A 17 9.37 7.78 -20.78
CA ALA A 17 10.69 8.15 -20.28
C ALA A 17 10.58 9.10 -19.07
N ALA A 18 9.64 10.02 -19.06
CA ALA A 18 9.38 10.91 -17.92
C ALA A 18 8.92 10.11 -16.69
N HIS A 19 8.08 9.06 -16.86
CA HIS A 19 7.72 8.17 -15.78
C HIS A 19 8.94 7.46 -15.18
N GLN A 20 9.84 6.96 -16.02
CA GLN A 20 11.07 6.30 -15.55
C GLN A 20 12.03 7.27 -14.86
N LEU A 21 12.13 8.52 -15.34
CA LEU A 21 12.86 9.57 -14.64
C LEU A 21 12.29 9.86 -13.26
N GLY A 22 10.95 10.00 -13.15
CA GLY A 22 10.26 10.17 -11.88
C GLY A 22 10.57 9.03 -10.90
N LYS A 23 10.57 7.78 -11.37
CA LYS A 23 10.96 6.61 -10.56
C LYS A 23 12.43 6.68 -10.14
N ALA A 24 13.32 7.03 -11.05
CA ALA A 24 14.75 7.12 -10.74
C ALA A 24 15.04 8.13 -9.63
N TYR A 25 14.42 9.31 -9.69
CA TYR A 25 14.54 10.33 -8.64
C TYR A 25 13.85 9.93 -7.32
N ARG A 26 12.70 9.24 -7.38
CA ARG A 26 12.00 8.77 -6.18
C ARG A 26 12.78 7.68 -5.44
N ASP A 27 13.34 6.73 -6.18
CA ASP A 27 13.95 5.51 -5.64
C ASP A 27 15.47 5.61 -5.51
N GLY A 28 16.08 6.69 -6.02
CA GLY A 28 17.54 6.89 -5.98
C GLY A 28 18.29 5.98 -6.95
N LEU A 29 17.72 5.63 -8.10
CA LEU A 29 18.33 4.70 -9.06
C LEU A 29 19.43 5.39 -9.88
N GLY A 30 20.66 5.29 -9.40
CA GLY A 30 21.85 5.92 -10.03
C GLY A 30 21.96 7.43 -9.80
N ILE A 31 21.16 7.99 -8.91
CA ILE A 31 21.16 9.40 -8.49
C ILE A 31 20.68 9.48 -7.03
N SER A 32 20.96 10.58 -6.34
CA SER A 32 20.38 10.84 -5.01
C SER A 32 18.86 10.94 -5.08
N ILE A 33 18.17 10.45 -4.03
CA ILE A 33 16.72 10.57 -3.91
C ILE A 33 16.35 12.06 -3.89
N ASP A 34 15.49 12.45 -4.81
CA ASP A 34 14.93 13.80 -4.89
C ASP A 34 13.41 13.70 -5.16
N ARG A 35 12.62 13.85 -4.09
CA ARG A 35 11.16 13.75 -4.17
C ARG A 35 10.52 14.89 -4.96
N LYS A 36 11.16 16.07 -4.97
CA LYS A 36 10.67 17.21 -5.73
C LYS A 36 10.86 16.99 -7.23
N ALA A 37 12.07 16.62 -7.63
CA ALA A 37 12.35 16.25 -9.02
C ALA A 37 11.48 15.06 -9.48
N ALA A 38 11.24 14.08 -8.60
CA ALA A 38 10.35 12.96 -8.90
C ALA A 38 8.91 13.44 -9.18
N ALA A 39 8.38 14.36 -8.37
CA ALA A 39 7.05 14.94 -8.58
C ALA A 39 6.96 15.68 -9.92
N GLU A 40 7.96 16.50 -10.25
CA GLU A 40 7.99 17.25 -11.51
C GLU A 40 8.00 16.32 -12.73
N TRP A 41 8.76 15.23 -12.69
CA TRP A 41 8.79 14.25 -13.78
C TRP A 41 7.52 13.42 -13.88
N PHE A 42 6.94 13.01 -12.74
CA PHE A 42 5.65 12.33 -12.74
C PHE A 42 4.54 13.25 -13.26
N GLN A 43 4.57 14.54 -12.92
CA GLN A 43 3.61 15.52 -13.42
C GLN A 43 3.68 15.65 -14.93
N LYS A 44 4.86 15.86 -15.51
CA LYS A 44 5.05 15.93 -16.97
C LYS A 44 4.51 14.68 -17.68
N SER A 45 4.78 13.50 -17.09
CA SER A 45 4.30 12.25 -17.66
C SER A 45 2.78 12.08 -17.51
N ALA A 46 2.18 12.53 -16.40
CA ALA A 46 0.74 12.48 -16.16
C ALA A 46 -0.02 13.45 -17.08
N GLU A 47 0.51 14.66 -17.29
CA GLU A 47 -0.02 15.65 -18.23
C GLU A 47 0.01 15.12 -19.67
N ALA A 48 0.97 14.27 -20.01
CA ALA A 48 1.04 13.54 -21.26
C ALA A 48 0.13 12.28 -21.32
N GLY A 49 -0.77 12.11 -20.32
CA GLY A 49 -1.78 11.05 -20.31
C GLY A 49 -1.34 9.73 -19.66
N ASN A 50 -0.18 9.67 -18.99
CA ASN A 50 0.26 8.45 -18.36
C ASN A 50 -0.42 8.24 -17.00
N THR A 51 -1.37 7.30 -16.93
CA THR A 51 -2.15 6.94 -15.73
C THR A 51 -1.27 6.50 -14.57
N CYS A 52 -0.24 5.69 -14.83
CA CYS A 52 0.68 5.24 -13.79
C CYS A 52 1.44 6.41 -13.14
N SER A 53 1.73 7.45 -13.91
CA SER A 53 2.38 8.66 -13.40
C SER A 53 1.43 9.53 -12.59
N ALA A 54 0.18 9.66 -13.02
CA ALA A 54 -0.86 10.35 -12.25
C ALA A 54 -1.07 9.68 -10.88
N TYR A 55 -1.14 8.34 -10.84
CA TYR A 55 -1.19 7.59 -9.59
C TYR A 55 0.09 7.79 -8.74
N ALA A 56 1.29 7.69 -9.35
CA ALA A 56 2.55 7.84 -8.63
C ALA A 56 2.70 9.25 -8.03
N LEU A 57 2.31 10.28 -8.78
CA LEU A 57 2.28 11.67 -8.32
C LEU A 57 1.28 11.86 -7.18
N GLY A 58 0.04 11.38 -7.35
CA GLY A 58 -0.99 11.45 -6.32
C GLY A 58 -0.55 10.79 -5.02
N LYS A 59 0.09 9.61 -5.12
CA LYS A 59 0.68 8.92 -3.96
C LYS A 59 1.77 9.76 -3.28
N LEU A 60 2.68 10.36 -4.05
CA LEU A 60 3.76 11.17 -3.53
C LEU A 60 3.23 12.43 -2.82
N LEU A 61 2.22 13.07 -3.40
CA LEU A 61 1.54 14.23 -2.82
C LEU A 61 0.80 13.90 -1.51
N LEU A 62 0.18 12.71 -1.40
CA LEU A 62 -0.39 12.23 -0.14
C LEU A 62 0.68 12.10 0.96
N GLU A 63 1.87 11.58 0.62
CA GLU A 63 2.99 11.44 1.54
C GLU A 63 3.54 12.80 2.01
N GLN A 64 3.37 13.84 1.19
CA GLN A 64 3.76 15.22 1.49
C GLN A 64 2.66 16.04 2.18
N GLY A 65 1.47 15.48 2.40
CA GLY A 65 0.33 16.17 2.99
C GLY A 65 -0.37 17.16 2.05
N GLN A 66 -0.07 17.11 0.75
CA GLN A 66 -0.68 17.99 -0.27
C GLN A 66 -2.00 17.38 -0.79
N PHE A 67 -2.97 17.25 0.11
CA PHE A 67 -4.19 16.47 -0.14
C PHE A 67 -5.05 16.98 -1.30
N PRO A 68 -5.30 18.29 -1.51
CA PRO A 68 -6.10 18.75 -2.63
C PRO A 68 -5.46 18.44 -4.00
N GLN A 69 -4.14 18.56 -4.10
CA GLN A 69 -3.40 18.22 -5.31
C GLN A 69 -3.39 16.70 -5.54
N ALA A 70 -3.19 15.93 -4.47
CA ALA A 70 -3.28 14.46 -4.51
C ALA A 70 -4.65 13.99 -4.97
N LEU A 71 -5.73 14.62 -4.49
CA LEU A 71 -7.11 14.36 -4.90
C LEU A 71 -7.27 14.51 -6.41
N HIS A 72 -6.74 15.59 -6.99
CA HIS A 72 -6.82 15.87 -8.44
C HIS A 72 -6.18 14.73 -9.25
N TRP A 73 -4.92 14.38 -8.95
CA TRP A 73 -4.20 13.38 -9.73
C TRP A 73 -4.71 11.95 -9.51
N LEU A 74 -5.14 11.62 -8.29
CA LEU A 74 -5.75 10.33 -8.01
C LEU A 74 -7.11 10.18 -8.70
N ARG A 75 -7.89 11.27 -8.80
CA ARG A 75 -9.16 11.26 -9.55
C ARG A 75 -8.93 11.00 -11.02
N GLN A 76 -7.98 11.69 -11.63
CA GLN A 76 -7.62 11.47 -13.03
C GLN A 76 -7.21 10.02 -13.31
N ALA A 77 -6.40 9.41 -12.43
CA ALA A 77 -6.01 8.02 -12.59
C ALA A 77 -7.16 7.05 -12.32
N ALA A 78 -8.04 7.33 -11.34
CA ALA A 78 -9.20 6.51 -11.01
C ALA A 78 -10.26 6.51 -12.14
N GLU A 79 -10.45 7.63 -12.81
CA GLU A 79 -11.33 7.76 -14.00
C GLU A 79 -10.83 6.90 -15.17
N GLN A 80 -9.53 6.63 -15.22
CA GLN A 80 -8.93 5.70 -16.18
C GLN A 80 -8.90 4.24 -15.66
N ASN A 81 -9.73 3.94 -14.65
CA ASN A 81 -9.89 2.63 -14.04
C ASN A 81 -8.62 2.02 -13.41
N ASP A 82 -7.65 2.85 -12.97
CA ASP A 82 -6.52 2.32 -12.19
C ASP A 82 -6.98 1.87 -10.80
N PRO A 83 -6.88 0.57 -10.45
CA PRO A 83 -7.41 0.05 -9.20
C PRO A 83 -6.66 0.56 -7.96
N TYR A 84 -5.40 0.93 -8.10
CA TYR A 84 -4.63 1.48 -6.99
C TYR A 84 -4.98 2.94 -6.73
N ALA A 85 -5.26 3.70 -7.79
CA ALA A 85 -5.76 5.07 -7.68
C ALA A 85 -7.17 5.09 -7.08
N GLN A 86 -8.08 4.22 -7.55
CA GLN A 86 -9.42 4.05 -6.97
C GLN A 86 -9.35 3.73 -5.47
N TYR A 87 -8.48 2.80 -5.07
CA TYR A 87 -8.27 2.49 -3.66
C TYR A 87 -7.76 3.71 -2.85
N ARG A 88 -6.74 4.40 -3.36
CA ARG A 88 -6.17 5.57 -2.66
C ARG A 88 -7.15 6.72 -2.56
N LEU A 89 -7.85 7.00 -3.64
CA LEU A 89 -8.90 8.03 -3.69
C LEU A 89 -10.06 7.67 -2.74
N GLY A 90 -10.55 6.43 -2.81
CA GLY A 90 -11.60 5.95 -1.91
C GLY A 90 -11.19 6.06 -0.45
N LYS A 91 -9.96 5.70 -0.10
CA LYS A 91 -9.45 5.86 1.25
C LYS A 91 -9.36 7.33 1.68
N LEU A 92 -8.91 8.23 0.80
CA LEU A 92 -8.84 9.66 1.07
C LEU A 92 -10.22 10.25 1.33
N LEU A 93 -11.21 9.93 0.51
CA LEU A 93 -12.59 10.39 0.67
C LEU A 93 -13.28 9.78 1.89
N LEU A 94 -12.95 8.55 2.26
CA LEU A 94 -13.48 7.88 3.45
C LEU A 94 -13.05 8.60 4.75
N THR A 95 -11.79 9.00 4.82
CA THR A 95 -11.24 9.64 6.03
C THR A 95 -11.39 11.15 6.01
N GLY A 96 -11.43 11.76 4.83
CA GLY A 96 -11.23 13.18 4.65
C GLY A 96 -9.80 13.61 4.98
N ALA A 97 -9.45 14.83 4.62
CA ALA A 97 -8.18 15.45 4.95
C ALA A 97 -8.32 16.98 4.84
N GLU A 98 -7.27 17.72 5.20
CA GLU A 98 -7.26 19.18 5.03
C GLU A 98 -7.52 19.57 3.57
N GLY A 99 -8.57 20.36 3.34
CA GLY A 99 -9.01 20.75 2.00
C GLY A 99 -9.72 19.66 1.17
N VAL A 100 -9.95 18.47 1.78
CA VAL A 100 -10.67 17.36 1.14
C VAL A 100 -11.78 16.88 2.06
N PRO A 101 -13.05 17.24 1.79
CA PRO A 101 -14.19 16.77 2.58
C PRO A 101 -14.37 15.25 2.44
N LYS A 102 -14.97 14.65 3.47
CA LYS A 102 -15.42 13.26 3.39
C LYS A 102 -16.54 13.12 2.38
N ASP A 103 -16.48 12.04 1.62
CA ASP A 103 -17.56 11.57 0.74
C ASP A 103 -17.61 10.05 0.84
N ILE A 104 -18.47 9.56 1.74
CA ILE A 104 -18.54 8.15 2.08
C ILE A 104 -19.09 7.32 0.91
N ASP A 105 -20.11 7.83 0.23
CA ASP A 105 -20.75 7.10 -0.87
C ASP A 105 -19.78 6.92 -2.04
N ALA A 106 -19.11 8.00 -2.47
CA ALA A 106 -18.08 7.93 -3.49
C ALA A 106 -16.90 7.04 -3.05
N ALA A 107 -16.49 7.11 -1.78
CA ALA A 107 -15.42 6.29 -1.25
C ALA A 107 -15.74 4.79 -1.32
N ILE A 108 -16.95 4.40 -0.91
CA ILE A 108 -17.39 3.01 -0.94
C ILE A 108 -17.46 2.50 -2.38
N GLN A 109 -18.00 3.30 -3.30
CA GLN A 109 -18.07 2.90 -4.70
C GLN A 109 -16.66 2.68 -5.29
N LEU A 110 -15.75 3.61 -5.11
CA LEU A 110 -14.36 3.49 -5.56
C LEU A 110 -13.64 2.27 -4.95
N LEU A 111 -13.87 1.99 -3.67
CA LEU A 111 -13.32 0.80 -3.02
C LEU A 111 -13.90 -0.48 -3.61
N LYS A 112 -15.21 -0.52 -3.94
CA LYS A 112 -15.84 -1.68 -4.60
C LYS A 112 -15.28 -1.88 -6.01
N ASP A 113 -15.14 -0.82 -6.79
CA ASP A 113 -14.58 -0.88 -8.14
C ASP A 113 -13.14 -1.39 -8.13
N SER A 114 -12.33 -0.88 -7.20
CA SER A 114 -10.97 -1.36 -6.97
C SER A 114 -10.91 -2.82 -6.52
N ALA A 115 -11.83 -3.23 -5.63
CA ALA A 115 -11.89 -4.60 -5.11
C ALA A 115 -12.30 -5.62 -6.18
N THR A 116 -13.24 -5.25 -7.08
CA THR A 116 -13.66 -6.11 -8.19
C THR A 116 -12.53 -6.33 -9.20
N GLN A 117 -11.62 -5.37 -9.34
CA GLN A 117 -10.41 -5.49 -10.13
C GLN A 117 -9.28 -6.27 -9.42
N GLY A 118 -9.56 -6.83 -8.26
CA GLY A 118 -8.61 -7.68 -7.54
C GLY A 118 -7.65 -6.92 -6.62
N ASN A 119 -7.87 -5.66 -6.30
CA ASN A 119 -7.01 -4.95 -5.36
C ASN A 119 -7.21 -5.46 -3.93
N SER A 120 -6.24 -6.21 -3.40
CA SER A 120 -6.33 -6.82 -2.07
C SER A 120 -6.42 -5.80 -0.92
N PHE A 121 -5.89 -4.60 -1.09
CA PHE A 121 -6.01 -3.53 -0.09
C PHE A 121 -7.42 -2.96 -0.04
N ALA A 122 -8.10 -2.83 -1.18
CA ALA A 122 -9.49 -2.40 -1.25
C ALA A 122 -10.41 -3.47 -0.66
N GLN A 123 -10.19 -4.75 -1.01
CA GLN A 123 -10.93 -5.88 -0.43
C GLN A 123 -10.76 -5.92 1.09
N TYR A 124 -9.55 -5.83 1.60
CA TYR A 124 -9.30 -5.77 3.04
C TYR A 124 -10.00 -4.56 3.71
N THR A 125 -9.97 -3.40 3.08
CA THR A 125 -10.60 -2.18 3.59
C THR A 125 -12.12 -2.33 3.65
N LEU A 126 -12.75 -2.87 2.60
CA LEU A 126 -14.18 -3.18 2.60
C LEU A 126 -14.55 -4.22 3.65
N GLY A 127 -13.74 -5.28 3.79
CA GLY A 127 -13.93 -6.27 4.85
C GLY A 127 -13.98 -5.62 6.23
N LYS A 128 -13.08 -4.67 6.51
CA LYS A 128 -13.10 -3.89 7.77
C LYS A 128 -14.34 -3.02 7.92
N LEU A 129 -14.74 -2.32 6.86
CA LEU A 129 -15.92 -1.44 6.91
C LEU A 129 -17.19 -2.24 7.24
N TYR A 130 -17.41 -3.38 6.58
CA TYR A 130 -18.53 -4.26 6.85
C TYR A 130 -18.45 -4.95 8.22
N LEU A 131 -17.23 -5.25 8.71
CA LEU A 131 -17.05 -5.82 10.04
C LEU A 131 -17.39 -4.83 11.14
N LEU A 132 -16.95 -3.58 11.02
CA LEU A 132 -17.10 -2.54 12.04
C LEU A 132 -18.48 -1.86 12.01
N GLY A 133 -19.11 -1.79 10.87
CA GLY A 133 -20.40 -1.11 10.69
C GLY A 133 -20.35 0.40 10.96
N GLN A 134 -19.20 1.05 10.75
CA GLN A 134 -19.03 2.47 11.06
C GLN A 134 -19.58 3.41 9.99
N GLU A 135 -19.30 3.10 8.71
CA GLU A 135 -19.70 3.92 7.56
C GLU A 135 -20.68 3.17 6.64
N VAL A 136 -20.82 1.87 6.86
CA VAL A 136 -21.80 1.00 6.20
C VAL A 136 -22.48 0.14 7.26
N ARG A 137 -23.68 -0.34 6.97
CA ARG A 137 -24.33 -1.31 7.86
C ARG A 137 -23.43 -2.55 8.01
N ALA A 138 -23.20 -2.95 9.26
CA ALA A 138 -22.41 -4.15 9.56
C ALA A 138 -23.02 -5.37 8.86
N ASP A 139 -22.17 -6.09 8.14
CA ASP A 139 -22.51 -7.35 7.49
C ASP A 139 -21.33 -8.31 7.59
N ARG A 140 -21.48 -9.28 8.50
CA ARG A 140 -20.47 -10.30 8.76
C ARG A 140 -20.15 -11.15 7.52
N LYS A 141 -21.16 -11.52 6.75
CA LYS A 141 -21.01 -12.38 5.57
C LYS A 141 -20.19 -11.65 4.49
N GLU A 142 -20.53 -10.40 4.24
CA GLU A 142 -19.78 -9.55 3.30
C GLU A 142 -18.35 -9.29 3.80
N ALA A 143 -18.17 -9.02 5.10
CA ALA A 143 -16.84 -8.84 5.67
C ALA A 143 -15.94 -10.06 5.44
N LEU A 144 -16.43 -11.26 5.75
CA LEU A 144 -15.69 -12.51 5.52
C LEU A 144 -15.43 -12.77 4.04
N ARG A 145 -16.37 -12.47 3.16
CA ARG A 145 -16.20 -12.60 1.72
C ARG A 145 -15.04 -11.75 1.21
N TYR A 146 -14.99 -10.49 1.62
CA TYR A 146 -13.90 -9.58 1.24
C TYR A 146 -12.56 -9.95 1.87
N PHE A 147 -12.54 -10.40 3.14
CA PHE A 147 -11.31 -10.90 3.75
C PHE A 147 -10.79 -12.16 3.05
N ALA A 148 -11.66 -13.10 2.68
CA ALA A 148 -11.27 -14.31 1.94
C ALA A 148 -10.65 -13.96 0.58
N GLN A 149 -11.23 -13.00 -0.15
CA GLN A 149 -10.67 -12.54 -1.42
C GLN A 149 -9.28 -11.91 -1.24
N ALA A 150 -9.10 -11.07 -0.22
CA ALA A 150 -7.81 -10.44 0.05
C ALA A 150 -6.76 -11.46 0.53
N ALA A 151 -7.16 -12.42 1.39
CA ALA A 151 -6.29 -13.47 1.89
C ALA A 151 -5.80 -14.40 0.77
N ALA A 152 -6.67 -14.76 -0.17
CA ALA A 152 -6.32 -15.55 -1.35
C ALA A 152 -5.22 -14.89 -2.22
N GLN A 153 -5.05 -13.57 -2.11
CA GLN A 153 -3.98 -12.81 -2.76
C GLN A 153 -2.77 -12.56 -1.84
N GLY A 154 -2.67 -13.28 -0.72
CA GLY A 154 -1.55 -13.19 0.20
C GLY A 154 -1.62 -11.98 1.17
N ASN A 155 -2.77 -11.36 1.33
CA ASN A 155 -2.94 -10.33 2.35
C ASN A 155 -2.97 -10.96 3.75
N THR A 156 -1.85 -10.90 4.45
CA THR A 156 -1.66 -11.53 5.77
C THR A 156 -2.59 -10.99 6.85
N TYR A 157 -3.00 -9.73 6.74
CA TYR A 157 -3.96 -9.15 7.68
C TYR A 157 -5.37 -9.71 7.48
N ALA A 158 -5.77 -9.90 6.21
CA ALA A 158 -7.04 -10.52 5.89
C ALA A 158 -7.05 -12.00 6.31
N GLN A 159 -5.94 -12.72 6.10
CA GLN A 159 -5.77 -14.10 6.56
C GLN A 159 -5.96 -14.20 8.07
N TYR A 160 -5.37 -13.27 8.84
CA TYR A 160 -5.55 -13.25 10.29
C TYR A 160 -7.02 -13.15 10.69
N PHE A 161 -7.83 -12.34 10.00
CA PHE A 161 -9.28 -12.25 10.28
C PHE A 161 -10.04 -13.53 9.95
N ILE A 162 -9.63 -14.25 8.91
CA ILE A 162 -10.20 -15.55 8.54
C ILE A 162 -9.86 -16.59 9.59
N ASP A 163 -8.60 -16.68 10.02
CA ASP A 163 -8.12 -17.69 10.97
C ASP A 163 -8.73 -17.51 12.37
N HIS A 164 -9.05 -16.26 12.76
CA HIS A 164 -9.57 -15.91 14.08
C HIS A 164 -11.03 -15.45 14.04
N GLN A 165 -11.79 -15.85 13.02
CA GLN A 165 -13.16 -15.39 12.82
C GLN A 165 -14.07 -15.67 14.03
N GLU A 166 -13.84 -16.76 14.76
CA GLU A 166 -14.64 -17.11 15.94
C GLU A 166 -14.41 -16.16 17.11
N ASP A 167 -13.20 -15.68 17.30
CA ASP A 167 -12.84 -14.72 18.34
C ASP A 167 -13.50 -13.35 18.14
N PHE A 168 -13.79 -13.00 16.88
CA PHE A 168 -14.36 -11.70 16.51
C PHE A 168 -15.88 -11.65 16.55
N PHE A 169 -16.54 -12.77 16.75
CA PHE A 169 -17.99 -12.87 16.62
C PHE A 169 -18.73 -13.25 17.91
N GLY A 170 -18.03 -13.26 19.07
CA GLY A 170 -18.62 -13.37 20.40
C GLY A 170 -19.09 -12.02 20.96
N ALA A 171 -19.86 -12.01 22.04
CA ALA A 171 -20.51 -10.83 22.61
C ALA A 171 -19.56 -9.71 23.13
N ALA A 172 -18.23 -9.95 23.17
CA ALA A 172 -17.22 -8.99 23.63
C ALA A 172 -16.48 -8.28 22.47
N VAL A 173 -17.00 -8.35 21.28
CA VAL A 173 -16.31 -8.17 20.00
C VAL A 173 -15.83 -6.74 19.70
N GLY A 174 -16.61 -5.72 20.04
CA GLY A 174 -16.27 -4.34 19.66
C GLY A 174 -14.94 -3.86 20.23
N THR A 175 -14.63 -4.19 21.48
CA THR A 175 -13.39 -3.77 22.15
C THR A 175 -12.18 -4.60 21.72
N ALA A 176 -12.36 -5.89 21.42
CA ALA A 176 -11.30 -6.76 20.93
C ALA A 176 -10.84 -6.36 19.52
N ILE A 177 -11.79 -6.09 18.61
CA ILE A 177 -11.54 -5.61 17.26
C ILE A 177 -10.80 -4.27 17.27
N LEU A 178 -11.27 -3.31 18.05
CA LEU A 178 -10.63 -2.00 18.18
C LEU A 178 -9.21 -2.10 18.73
N ARG A 179 -9.00 -2.96 19.74
CA ARG A 179 -7.68 -3.21 20.31
C ARG A 179 -6.72 -3.81 19.30
N MET A 180 -7.19 -4.77 18.51
CA MET A 180 -6.40 -5.42 17.48
C MET A 180 -6.10 -4.48 16.30
N LEU A 181 -7.09 -3.73 15.82
CA LEU A 181 -6.87 -2.71 14.78
C LEU A 181 -5.85 -1.66 15.21
N HIS A 182 -5.85 -1.30 16.49
CA HIS A 182 -4.85 -0.41 17.08
C HIS A 182 -3.46 -1.05 17.09
N GLN A 183 -3.35 -2.33 17.49
CA GLN A 183 -2.08 -3.07 17.45
C GLN A 183 -1.55 -3.24 16.02
N MET A 184 -2.42 -3.59 15.06
CA MET A 184 -2.05 -3.69 13.65
C MET A 184 -1.60 -2.34 13.07
N SER A 185 -2.29 -1.24 13.42
CA SER A 185 -1.90 0.11 13.02
C SER A 185 -0.56 0.53 13.62
N ARG A 186 -0.24 0.05 14.84
CA ARG A 186 1.07 0.27 15.46
C ARG A 186 2.17 -0.48 14.72
N ILE A 187 1.95 -1.77 14.44
CA ILE A 187 2.89 -2.61 13.69
C ILE A 187 3.12 -2.02 12.30
N PHE A 188 2.07 -1.52 11.65
CA PHE A 188 2.17 -0.88 10.33
C PHE A 188 2.99 0.42 10.39
N ARG A 189 2.78 1.27 11.39
CA ARG A 189 3.58 2.49 11.60
C ARG A 189 5.03 2.17 11.92
N GLU A 190 5.30 1.18 12.75
CA GLU A 190 6.65 0.73 13.07
C GLU A 190 7.37 0.17 11.83
N ASN A 191 6.64 -0.52 10.92
CA ASN A 191 7.19 -1.04 9.66
C ASN A 191 7.26 0.03 8.56
N ALA A 192 6.35 1.00 8.52
CA ALA A 192 6.35 2.10 7.55
C ALA A 192 7.37 3.21 7.89
N ALA A 193 7.69 3.38 9.18
CA ALA A 193 8.72 4.32 9.63
C ALA A 193 10.15 3.84 9.31
N GLN A 194 10.31 2.63 8.76
CA GLN A 194 11.60 2.16 8.28
C GLN A 194 11.72 2.51 6.81
N PRO A 195 12.77 3.27 6.43
CA PRO A 195 13.05 3.50 5.03
C PRO A 195 13.18 2.13 4.35
N ALA A 196 12.51 1.96 3.22
CA ALA A 196 12.69 0.80 2.37
C ALA A 196 14.16 0.80 1.93
N ILE A 197 15.00 0.08 2.64
CA ILE A 197 16.38 -0.15 2.27
C ILE A 197 16.33 -1.19 1.13
N TYR A 198 16.02 -0.71 -0.07
CA TYR A 198 16.43 -1.36 -1.29
C TYR A 198 17.87 -0.93 -1.60
N ALA A 199 18.78 -1.37 -0.79
CA ALA A 199 20.20 -1.46 -1.13
C ALA A 199 20.78 -2.53 -0.22
N GLY A 200 21.15 -3.67 -0.80
CA GLY A 200 22.07 -4.70 -0.32
C GLY A 200 22.07 -4.89 1.20
N MET A 201 21.11 -5.60 1.65
CA MET A 201 20.98 -6.30 2.90
C MET A 201 22.19 -6.49 3.80
N GLN A 202 22.12 -5.90 4.93
CA GLN A 202 22.34 -6.66 6.18
C GLN A 202 21.15 -6.40 7.09
N ILE A 203 20.18 -7.32 7.08
CA ILE A 203 19.16 -7.36 8.13
C ILE A 203 19.92 -7.63 9.42
N ASP A 204 19.88 -6.66 10.33
CA ASP A 204 20.52 -6.76 11.64
C ASP A 204 20.15 -8.14 12.27
N LYS A 205 21.17 -8.97 12.57
CA LYS A 205 21.01 -10.28 13.20
C LYS A 205 20.13 -10.23 14.46
N LYS A 206 20.18 -9.11 15.19
CA LYS A 206 19.37 -8.86 16.40
C LYS A 206 17.86 -8.74 16.07
N ARG A 207 17.51 -8.23 14.89
CA ARG A 207 16.13 -8.09 14.42
C ARG A 207 15.59 -9.42 13.90
N ARG A 208 16.38 -10.20 13.15
CA ARG A 208 16.02 -11.59 12.76
C ARG A 208 15.71 -12.43 14.00
N ARG A 209 16.55 -12.36 15.02
CA ARG A 209 16.37 -13.08 16.29
C ARG A 209 15.08 -12.67 16.99
N ARG A 210 14.75 -11.37 17.10
CA ARG A 210 13.49 -10.89 17.69
C ARG A 210 12.24 -11.29 16.90
N LEU A 211 12.31 -11.30 15.55
CA LEU A 211 11.23 -11.78 14.71
C LEU A 211 11.02 -13.28 14.84
N GLN A 212 12.10 -14.05 14.95
CA GLN A 212 12.08 -15.48 15.15
C GLN A 212 11.55 -15.84 16.54
N GLU A 213 11.99 -15.14 17.59
CA GLU A 213 11.46 -15.28 18.95
C GLU A 213 9.94 -14.96 19.02
N LYS A 214 9.47 -13.93 18.31
CA LYS A 214 8.04 -13.61 18.19
C LYS A 214 7.26 -14.67 17.39
N ARG A 215 7.82 -15.22 16.32
CA ARG A 215 7.22 -16.33 15.56
C ARG A 215 7.14 -17.60 16.40
N MET A 216 8.19 -17.92 17.15
CA MET A 216 8.21 -19.06 18.08
C MET A 216 7.17 -18.90 19.20
N ALA A 217 7.04 -17.70 19.75
CA ALA A 217 6.03 -17.38 20.77
C ALA A 217 4.58 -17.47 20.25
N MET A 218 4.38 -17.37 18.93
CA MET A 218 3.09 -17.53 18.26
C MET A 218 2.87 -18.95 17.69
N GLY A 219 3.71 -19.94 18.06
CA GLY A 219 3.52 -21.33 17.68
C GLY A 219 4.01 -21.73 16.28
N HIS A 220 4.73 -20.86 15.58
CA HIS A 220 5.36 -21.23 14.31
C HIS A 220 6.69 -21.97 14.55
N LYS A 221 6.84 -23.16 13.94
CA LYS A 221 8.12 -23.89 13.96
C LYS A 221 9.18 -23.09 13.19
N ALA A 222 10.43 -23.12 13.68
CA ALA A 222 11.55 -22.51 12.96
C ALA A 222 11.74 -23.22 11.61
N ASP A 223 11.80 -22.44 10.51
CA ASP A 223 12.20 -22.97 9.21
C ASP A 223 13.70 -23.21 9.18
N ASP A 224 14.10 -24.49 9.22
CA ASP A 224 15.52 -24.94 9.20
C ASP A 224 16.20 -24.79 7.82
N HIS A 225 15.56 -24.12 6.85
CA HIS A 225 16.05 -24.12 5.47
C HIS A 225 16.92 -22.91 5.04
N GLU A 226 17.08 -21.88 5.87
CA GLU A 226 17.82 -20.68 5.44
C GLU A 226 19.33 -20.67 5.77
N ASP A 227 19.86 -21.60 6.55
CA ASP A 227 21.29 -21.57 6.97
C ASP A 227 22.26 -22.42 6.12
N ARG A 228 21.81 -23.09 5.06
CA ARG A 228 22.67 -23.92 4.22
C ARG A 228 23.29 -23.25 2.98
N GLY A 229 23.02 -21.97 2.76
CA GLY A 229 23.41 -21.26 1.53
C GLY A 229 24.67 -20.37 1.59
N LEU A 230 25.29 -20.17 2.75
CA LEU A 230 26.34 -19.13 2.91
C LEU A 230 27.74 -19.64 3.34
N THR A 231 27.99 -20.97 3.33
CA THR A 231 29.30 -21.51 3.74
C THR A 231 30.12 -22.15 2.61
N GLN A 232 29.82 -21.89 1.34
CA GLN A 232 30.67 -22.35 0.23
C GLN A 232 31.02 -21.24 -0.73
N GLN A 233 31.82 -20.27 -0.29
CA GLN A 233 32.69 -19.48 -1.17
C GLN A 233 33.74 -18.76 -0.32
N THR A 234 34.69 -19.53 0.23
CA THR A 234 36.08 -19.09 0.51
C THR A 234 36.92 -20.35 0.69
N GLN A 235 37.41 -20.86 -0.41
CA GLN A 235 38.74 -21.49 -0.55
C GLN A 235 39.24 -21.21 -1.96
#